data_01372d1e2eec6775611445de3d1bd480
#
_entry.id   01372d1e2eec6775611445de3d1bd480
#
_cell.length_a   1.000
_cell.length_b   1.000
_cell.length_c   1.000
_cell.angle_alpha   90.00
_cell.angle_beta   90.00
_cell.angle_gamma   90.00
#
_symmetry.space_group_name_H-M   'P 1'
#
loop_
_entity.id
_entity.type
_entity.pdbx_description
1 polymer ?
#
loop_
_entity_poly.entity_id
_entity_poly.type
_entity_poly.pdbx_seq_one_letter_code
_entity_poly.pdbx_strand_id
1 'polypeptide(L)'
;MLRRSFVAVLLCLPALAACGGGSSTSVSTGAAAKPQQAAILITRDCGKEVVLERTDLPAGGTAMRALDTVADIETDSGGKFVTGIEGVEQNTGKKLAWLYYVNGKPADKGAAEVKLADGDVEWWDLHNWEKECASVPADAQ
;
A
#
# COMPACT_ATOMS: atom_id res chain seq x y z
N MET A 1 -22.53 -50.84 -17.72
CA MET A 1 -23.99 -51.21 -17.74
C MET A 1 -24.76 -49.89 -17.73
N LEU A 2 -25.33 -49.61 -18.84
CA LEU A 2 -26.75 -49.42 -19.18
C LEU A 2 -27.32 -48.09 -18.65
N ARG A 3 -28.00 -47.25 -19.34
CA ARG A 3 -28.67 -47.06 -20.67
C ARG A 3 -29.16 -45.61 -20.68
N ARG A 4 -28.93 -44.90 -21.71
CA ARG A 4 -29.90 -44.43 -22.72
C ARG A 4 -31.19 -43.79 -22.15
N SER A 5 -31.41 -42.49 -22.46
CA SER A 5 -32.58 -42.19 -23.31
C SER A 5 -32.51 -40.74 -23.83
N PHE A 6 -32.65 -40.67 -25.13
CA PHE A 6 -32.95 -39.50 -25.95
C PHE A 6 -34.40 -39.09 -25.74
N VAL A 7 -34.69 -37.80 -25.70
CA VAL A 7 -35.97 -37.28 -26.22
C VAL A 7 -35.67 -35.96 -26.94
N ALA A 8 -35.93 -36.01 -28.22
CA ALA A 8 -36.04 -34.86 -29.10
C ALA A 8 -37.52 -34.53 -29.29
N VAL A 9 -37.90 -33.28 -29.25
CA VAL A 9 -39.15 -32.71 -29.82
C VAL A 9 -38.85 -31.21 -30.01
N LEU A 10 -38.72 -30.75 -31.17
CA LEU A 10 -39.55 -30.34 -32.31
C LEU A 10 -40.01 -28.86 -32.20
N LEU A 11 -39.58 -28.14 -33.22
CA LEU A 11 -39.96 -26.85 -33.79
C LEU A 11 -41.21 -26.14 -33.26
N CYS A 12 -41.06 -24.81 -33.11
CA CYS A 12 -41.97 -23.82 -33.67
C CYS A 12 -41.29 -22.46 -33.83
N LEU A 13 -41.10 -21.99 -35.07
CA LEU A 13 -40.98 -20.57 -35.40
C LEU A 13 -42.38 -19.94 -35.42
N PRO A 14 -42.49 -18.64 -35.07
CA PRO A 14 -42.75 -17.68 -36.14
C PRO A 14 -41.86 -16.43 -36.05
N ALA A 15 -41.52 -15.94 -37.20
CA ALA A 15 -40.89 -14.64 -37.45
C ALA A 15 -41.88 -13.48 -37.21
N LEU A 16 -41.46 -12.45 -36.52
CA LEU A 16 -42.01 -11.10 -36.66
C LEU A 16 -40.90 -10.08 -36.51
N ALA A 17 -40.65 -9.40 -37.60
CA ALA A 17 -39.76 -8.24 -37.68
C ALA A 17 -40.30 -7.07 -36.90
N ALA A 18 -39.49 -6.45 -36.06
CA ALA A 18 -39.69 -5.06 -35.64
C ALA A 18 -38.33 -4.37 -35.53
N CYS A 19 -38.09 -3.38 -36.38
CA CYS A 19 -37.04 -2.40 -36.26
C CYS A 19 -37.13 -1.70 -34.90
N GLY A 20 -36.00 -1.66 -34.20
CA GLY A 20 -35.88 -0.86 -32.99
C GLY A 20 -34.42 -0.63 -32.65
N GLY A 21 -33.93 0.60 -32.76
CA GLY A 21 -32.60 1.10 -32.61
C GLY A 21 -31.70 0.37 -31.63
N GLY A 22 -30.68 -0.24 -32.14
CA GLY A 22 -29.63 -0.82 -31.35
C GLY A 22 -28.74 0.29 -30.75
N SER A 23 -29.00 0.64 -29.51
CA SER A 23 -27.95 1.28 -28.69
C SER A 23 -26.91 0.19 -28.42
N SER A 24 -25.83 0.21 -29.19
CA SER A 24 -24.64 -0.57 -28.88
C SER A 24 -24.07 -0.04 -27.56
N THR A 25 -24.48 -0.63 -26.46
CA THR A 25 -23.76 -0.50 -25.22
C THR A 25 -22.44 -1.22 -25.42
N SER A 26 -21.43 -0.47 -25.87
CA SER A 26 -20.06 -0.94 -25.79
C SER A 26 -19.75 -1.18 -24.31
N VAL A 27 -19.82 -2.44 -23.90
CA VAL A 27 -19.19 -2.88 -22.65
C VAL A 27 -17.71 -2.63 -22.85
N SER A 28 -17.27 -1.46 -22.40
CA SER A 28 -15.85 -1.19 -22.23
C SER A 28 -15.37 -2.21 -21.21
N THR A 29 -14.72 -3.25 -21.69
CA THR A 29 -13.92 -4.14 -20.84
C THR A 29 -12.78 -3.27 -20.34
N GLY A 30 -13.03 -2.53 -19.24
CA GLY A 30 -12.00 -1.78 -18.54
C GLY A 30 -10.92 -2.79 -18.20
N ALA A 31 -9.76 -2.64 -18.80
CA ALA A 31 -8.57 -3.32 -18.34
C ALA A 31 -8.50 -3.07 -16.84
N ALA A 32 -8.51 -4.14 -16.04
CA ALA A 32 -8.39 -4.02 -14.59
C ALA A 32 -7.14 -3.17 -14.32
N ALA A 33 -7.33 -1.98 -13.75
CA ALA A 33 -6.21 -1.12 -13.40
C ALA A 33 -5.29 -1.94 -12.49
N LYS A 34 -3.98 -1.93 -12.78
CA LYS A 34 -2.98 -2.53 -11.91
C LYS A 34 -3.20 -1.97 -10.50
N PRO A 35 -3.27 -2.81 -9.47
CA PRO A 35 -3.40 -2.30 -8.11
C PRO A 35 -2.24 -1.34 -7.81
N GLN A 36 -2.57 -0.18 -7.29
CA GLN A 36 -1.59 0.81 -6.87
C GLN A 36 -0.86 0.29 -5.64
N GLN A 37 0.45 0.35 -5.65
CA GLN A 37 1.31 -0.22 -4.61
C GLN A 37 2.33 0.80 -4.13
N ALA A 38 2.62 0.77 -2.84
CA ALA A 38 3.70 1.49 -2.19
C ALA A 38 4.66 0.49 -1.54
N ALA A 39 5.82 0.96 -1.13
CA ALA A 39 6.79 0.18 -0.38
C ALA A 39 7.08 0.84 0.97
N ILE A 40 7.54 0.05 1.93
CA ILE A 40 8.02 0.52 3.22
C ILE A 40 9.32 -0.16 3.59
N LEU A 41 10.27 0.64 4.07
CA LEU A 41 11.54 0.21 4.63
C LEU A 41 11.67 0.75 6.07
N ILE A 42 11.98 -0.13 7.01
CA ILE A 42 12.18 0.23 8.42
C ILE A 42 13.61 -0.15 8.80
N THR A 43 14.37 0.82 9.27
CA THR A 43 15.80 0.65 9.56
C THR A 43 16.20 1.36 10.86
N ARG A 44 17.46 1.17 11.25
CA ARG A 44 18.14 1.89 12.31
C ARG A 44 19.51 2.38 11.85
N ASP A 45 20.03 3.39 12.55
CA ASP A 45 21.36 3.95 12.32
C ASP A 45 21.59 4.36 10.85
N CYS A 46 20.61 5.11 10.31
CA CYS A 46 20.65 5.63 8.94
C CYS A 46 20.75 4.53 7.89
N GLY A 47 19.85 3.55 7.97
CA GLY A 47 19.75 2.48 6.99
C GLY A 47 20.77 1.35 7.14
N LYS A 48 21.64 1.39 8.16
CA LYS A 48 22.65 0.34 8.33
C LYS A 48 22.09 -0.97 8.83
N GLU A 49 21.00 -0.93 9.56
CA GLU A 49 20.35 -2.09 10.11
C GLU A 49 18.90 -2.14 9.65
N VAL A 50 18.57 -3.09 8.80
CA VAL A 50 17.19 -3.32 8.30
C VAL A 50 16.41 -4.07 9.37
N VAL A 51 15.28 -3.50 9.79
CA VAL A 51 14.32 -4.12 10.70
C VAL A 51 13.25 -4.87 9.91
N LEU A 52 12.69 -4.20 8.89
CA LEU A 52 11.63 -4.76 8.05
C LEU A 52 11.61 -4.06 6.69
N GLU A 53 11.23 -4.81 5.66
CA GLU A 53 10.97 -4.30 4.30
C GLU A 53 9.72 -4.95 3.72
N ARG A 54 8.89 -4.17 3.02
CA ARG A 54 7.72 -4.62 2.25
C ARG A 54 7.57 -3.78 0.99
N THR A 55 7.25 -4.43 -0.13
CA THR A 55 7.20 -3.78 -1.45
C THR A 55 5.84 -3.82 -2.14
N ASP A 56 4.82 -4.36 -1.49
CA ASP A 56 3.51 -4.67 -2.08
C ASP A 56 2.33 -4.14 -1.24
N LEU A 57 2.54 -3.00 -0.57
CA LEU A 57 1.50 -2.37 0.22
C LEU A 57 0.47 -1.67 -0.67
N PRO A 58 -0.82 -1.72 -0.34
CA PRO A 58 -1.82 -0.93 -1.04
C PRO A 58 -1.53 0.58 -0.88
N ALA A 59 -1.36 1.29 -1.98
CA ALA A 59 -1.26 2.74 -1.97
C ALA A 59 -2.61 3.42 -1.69
N GLY A 60 -2.59 4.71 -1.41
CA GLY A 60 -3.77 5.53 -1.12
C GLY A 60 -4.13 5.64 0.37
N GLY A 61 -3.52 4.84 1.22
CA GLY A 61 -3.54 5.00 2.68
C GLY A 61 -2.57 6.08 3.15
N THR A 62 -2.64 6.42 4.44
CA THR A 62 -1.63 7.31 5.05
C THR A 62 -0.36 6.53 5.39
N ALA A 63 0.76 7.24 5.49
CA ALA A 63 2.04 6.68 5.92
C ALA A 63 1.90 5.95 7.28
N MET A 64 1.24 6.56 8.26
CA MET A 64 0.95 5.90 9.55
C MET A 64 0.21 4.58 9.37
N ARG A 65 -0.79 4.54 8.49
CA ARG A 65 -1.57 3.33 8.25
C ARG A 65 -0.76 2.24 7.53
N ALA A 66 0.11 2.64 6.61
CA ALA A 66 1.00 1.69 5.93
C ALA A 66 1.95 1.04 6.94
N LEU A 67 2.55 1.83 7.83
CA LEU A 67 3.39 1.33 8.91
C LEU A 67 2.62 0.38 9.84
N ASP A 68 1.46 0.78 10.35
CA ASP A 68 0.60 -0.01 11.26
C ASP A 68 0.11 -1.33 10.63
N THR A 69 0.09 -1.42 9.30
CA THR A 69 -0.29 -2.65 8.59
C THR A 69 0.80 -3.72 8.62
N VAL A 70 2.07 -3.32 8.73
CA VAL A 70 3.22 -4.22 8.55
C VAL A 70 4.06 -4.43 9.81
N ALA A 71 3.92 -3.57 10.81
CA ALA A 71 4.74 -3.58 12.01
C ALA A 71 3.89 -3.29 13.26
N ASP A 72 4.31 -3.85 14.39
CA ASP A 72 3.77 -3.44 15.69
C ASP A 72 4.32 -2.06 16.04
N ILE A 73 3.42 -1.10 16.24
CA ILE A 73 3.80 0.29 16.53
C ILE A 73 3.33 0.76 17.89
N GLU A 74 4.13 1.57 18.52
CA GLU A 74 3.76 2.36 19.69
C GLU A 74 3.72 3.84 19.30
N THR A 75 2.73 4.55 19.81
CA THR A 75 2.55 5.97 19.56
C THR A 75 2.45 6.75 20.87
N ASP A 76 2.67 8.05 20.80
CA ASP A 76 2.39 8.94 21.91
C ASP A 76 0.90 8.96 22.28
N SER A 77 0.55 9.57 23.41
CA SER A 77 -0.83 9.63 23.89
C SER A 77 -1.83 10.32 22.93
N GLY A 78 -1.32 11.04 21.95
CA GLY A 78 -2.12 11.67 20.90
C GLY A 78 -2.22 10.86 19.61
N GLY A 79 -1.51 9.74 19.51
CA GLY A 79 -1.44 8.91 18.31
C GLY A 79 -0.82 9.59 17.10
N LYS A 80 -0.04 10.66 17.31
CA LYS A 80 0.53 11.47 16.24
C LYS A 80 1.98 11.14 15.92
N PHE A 81 2.72 10.73 16.93
CA PHE A 81 4.14 10.42 16.80
C PHE A 81 4.39 8.96 17.14
N VAL A 82 5.12 8.27 16.30
CA VAL A 82 5.58 6.91 16.54
C VAL A 82 6.71 6.95 17.55
N THR A 83 6.54 6.24 18.66
CA THR A 83 7.51 6.15 19.76
C THR A 83 8.23 4.82 19.80
N GLY A 84 7.66 3.77 19.18
CA GLY A 84 8.25 2.44 19.07
C GLY A 84 7.80 1.73 17.79
N ILE A 85 8.68 0.92 17.23
CA ILE A 85 8.40 0.00 16.13
C ILE A 85 9.04 -1.34 16.45
N GLU A 86 8.28 -2.45 16.34
CA GLU A 86 8.74 -3.81 16.63
C GLU A 86 9.43 -3.94 17.99
N GLY A 87 8.87 -3.29 19.03
CA GLY A 87 9.41 -3.30 20.39
C GLY A 87 10.70 -2.49 20.56
N VAL A 88 11.14 -1.75 19.54
CA VAL A 88 12.29 -0.84 19.62
C VAL A 88 11.81 0.58 19.87
N GLU A 89 11.97 1.03 21.11
CA GLU A 89 11.52 2.35 21.52
C GLU A 89 12.55 3.46 21.17
N GLN A 90 12.02 4.65 20.95
CA GLN A 90 12.84 5.88 20.92
C GLN A 90 13.56 6.07 22.26
N ASN A 91 14.64 6.83 22.24
CA ASN A 91 15.40 7.17 23.45
C ASN A 91 15.75 8.65 23.48
N THR A 92 14.93 9.44 24.15
CA THR A 92 15.10 10.89 24.22
C THR A 92 16.39 11.31 24.91
N GLY A 93 16.86 10.53 25.90
CA GLY A 93 18.13 10.79 26.57
C GLY A 93 19.35 10.62 25.67
N LYS A 94 19.25 9.76 24.65
CA LYS A 94 20.25 9.57 23.60
C LYS A 94 19.93 10.34 22.32
N LYS A 95 18.85 11.12 22.33
CA LYS A 95 18.34 11.88 21.18
C LYS A 95 17.97 11.00 19.99
N LEU A 96 17.52 9.75 20.25
CA LEU A 96 17.05 8.82 19.22
C LEU A 96 15.54 8.92 19.09
N ALA A 97 15.06 9.10 17.85
CA ALA A 97 13.64 9.08 17.52
C ALA A 97 13.40 8.34 16.20
N TRP A 98 12.18 7.83 16.04
CA TRP A 98 11.71 7.34 14.78
C TRP A 98 11.35 8.51 13.86
N LEU A 99 12.12 8.69 12.81
CA LEU A 99 11.91 9.69 11.78
C LEU A 99 11.48 9.00 10.47
N TYR A 100 10.66 9.69 9.67
CA TYR A 100 10.22 9.08 8.42
C TYR A 100 10.41 10.00 7.21
N TYR A 101 10.55 9.35 6.08
CA TYR A 101 10.86 9.93 4.79
C TYR A 101 9.92 9.34 3.75
N VAL A 102 9.61 10.09 2.71
CA VAL A 102 8.89 9.58 1.53
C VAL A 102 9.74 9.87 0.30
N ASN A 103 10.05 8.83 -0.47
CA ASN A 103 10.94 8.91 -1.63
C ASN A 103 12.27 9.61 -1.30
N GLY A 104 12.86 9.22 -0.18
CA GLY A 104 14.14 9.73 0.31
C GLY A 104 14.14 11.16 0.84
N LYS A 105 12.97 11.81 0.95
CA LYS A 105 12.84 13.18 1.48
C LYS A 105 12.24 13.14 2.88
N PRO A 106 12.80 13.90 3.83
CA PRO A 106 12.20 14.04 5.15
C PRO A 106 10.76 14.52 5.01
N ALA A 107 9.85 13.90 5.74
CA ALA A 107 8.47 14.35 5.75
C ALA A 107 8.31 15.64 6.56
N ASP A 108 7.55 16.57 6.03
CA ASP A 108 7.25 17.87 6.62
C ASP A 108 5.93 17.89 7.42
N LYS A 109 5.21 16.76 7.42
CA LYS A 109 3.92 16.56 8.08
C LYS A 109 3.91 15.27 8.89
N GLY A 110 2.94 15.14 9.79
CA GLY A 110 2.72 13.90 10.52
C GLY A 110 2.33 12.75 9.60
N ALA A 111 2.79 11.54 9.92
CA ALA A 111 2.54 10.35 9.10
C ALA A 111 1.05 10.02 8.90
N ALA A 112 0.18 10.47 9.81
CA ALA A 112 -1.26 10.35 9.67
C ALA A 112 -1.88 11.30 8.62
N GLU A 113 -1.13 12.29 8.14
CA GLU A 113 -1.60 13.30 7.18
C GLU A 113 -1.06 13.07 5.76
N VAL A 114 0.05 12.35 5.63
CA VAL A 114 0.69 12.08 4.33
C VAL A 114 0.09 10.82 3.73
N LYS A 115 -0.46 10.94 2.52
CA LYS A 115 -0.97 9.79 1.75
C LYS A 115 0.11 9.30 0.80
N LEU A 116 0.28 7.99 0.76
CA LEU A 116 1.20 7.33 -0.17
C LEU A 116 0.53 7.15 -1.53
N ALA A 117 1.19 7.57 -2.59
CA ALA A 117 0.79 7.35 -3.98
C ALA A 117 1.34 6.03 -4.51
N ASP A 118 0.94 5.68 -5.74
CA ASP A 118 1.51 4.53 -6.45
C ASP A 118 3.01 4.74 -6.71
N GLY A 119 3.81 3.78 -6.30
CA GLY A 119 5.26 3.81 -6.43
C GLY A 119 5.99 4.54 -5.30
N ASP A 120 5.28 5.12 -4.33
CA ASP A 120 5.95 5.76 -3.19
C ASP A 120 6.67 4.74 -2.31
N VAL A 121 7.82 5.14 -1.81
CA VAL A 121 8.60 4.42 -0.81
C VAL A 121 8.62 5.21 0.48
N GLU A 122 8.08 4.63 1.53
CA GLU A 122 8.13 5.15 2.88
C GLU A 122 9.31 4.53 3.61
N TRP A 123 10.17 5.36 4.20
CA TRP A 123 11.32 4.91 4.97
C TRP A 123 11.25 5.44 6.39
N TRP A 124 11.25 4.55 7.37
CA TRP A 124 11.37 4.84 8.79
C TRP A 124 12.76 4.48 9.29
N ASP A 125 13.37 5.39 10.06
CA ASP A 125 14.70 5.13 10.64
C ASP A 125 14.79 5.64 12.06
N LEU A 126 15.31 4.80 12.95
CA LEU A 126 15.65 5.19 14.31
C LEU A 126 17.07 5.71 14.36
N HIS A 127 17.23 7.02 14.37
CA HIS A 127 18.54 7.66 14.52
C HIS A 127 18.49 8.92 15.37
N ASN A 128 19.66 9.52 15.54
CA ASN A 128 19.79 10.76 16.30
C ASN A 128 19.24 11.95 15.50
N TRP A 129 18.16 12.56 15.99
CA TRP A 129 17.46 13.66 15.29
C TRP A 129 18.26 14.95 15.12
N GLU A 130 19.41 15.09 15.80
CA GLU A 130 20.33 16.21 15.58
C GLU A 130 21.34 15.93 14.46
N LYS A 131 21.31 14.74 13.88
CA LYS A 131 22.21 14.32 12.82
C LYS A 131 21.39 13.86 11.63
N GLU A 132 21.60 14.50 10.51
CA GLU A 132 21.06 14.00 9.25
C GLU A 132 21.78 12.72 8.82
N CYS A 133 21.05 11.81 8.22
CA CYS A 133 21.65 10.66 7.59
C CYS A 133 22.48 11.08 6.38
N ALA A 134 23.72 10.65 6.31
CA ALA A 134 24.64 11.04 5.23
C ALA A 134 24.18 10.52 3.84
N SER A 135 23.36 9.48 3.83
CA SER A 135 22.76 8.93 2.61
C SER A 135 21.41 8.30 2.94
N VAL A 136 20.48 8.43 2.01
CA VAL A 136 19.23 7.67 2.00
C VAL A 136 19.53 6.29 1.42
N PRO A 137 19.06 5.19 2.03
CA PRO A 137 19.20 3.86 1.44
C PRO A 137 18.66 3.80 0.02
N ALA A 138 19.28 3.02 -0.87
CA ALA A 138 18.85 2.91 -2.26
C ALA A 138 17.40 2.42 -2.37
N ASP A 139 17.01 1.52 -1.47
CA ASP A 139 15.66 0.94 -1.41
C ASP A 139 14.62 1.88 -0.78
N ALA A 140 15.03 3.08 -0.36
CA ALA A 140 14.18 4.14 0.19
C ALA A 140 14.04 5.36 -0.74
N GLN A 141 14.44 5.24 -2.00
CA GLN A 141 14.40 6.30 -3.01
C GLN A 141 13.29 6.12 -4.04
#